data_1b2367282aa6e6d61dd193bde77f1fed
#
_entry.id   1b2367282aa6e6d61dd193bde77f1fed
#
_cell.length_a   1.000
_cell.length_b   1.000
_cell.length_c   1.000
_cell.angle_alpha   90.00
_cell.angle_beta   90.00
_cell.angle_gamma   90.00
#
_symmetry.space_group_name_H-M   'P 1'
#
loop_
_entity.id
_entity.type
_entity.pdbx_description
1 polymer ?
#
loop_
_entity_poly.entity_id
_entity_poly.type
_entity_poly.pdbx_seq_one_letter_code
_entity_poly.pdbx_strand_id
1 'polypeptide(L)'
;MKKVLLAFDGDSFSEGAFEFACSLNKKDQILLTGVFISRVDAKNLWAYSVGVPPAVVPLLEEDIEAESENIERFEDLCNLNNITCKVHKDYYGFAIPELKRETKFADVLLIGSETFYNNLGLGINDYMMNALHGAECPVLLIPESFIFPQRNILAYDGSDSSIYAIKQFSYLFPELCDNPTVLVYCEEENEEIPENEYVYELASQHFPKLKIMKLGGDPKWSFRSWIGEQQNALLISGAFGRSPLSQLFRKSFVSDIVKEHRLPVFIAHR
;
A
#
# COMPACT_ATOMS: atom_id res chain seq x y z
N MET A 1 16.74 10.88 4.82
CA MET A 1 15.50 10.72 5.63
C MET A 1 14.32 10.74 4.67
N LYS A 2 13.52 9.68 4.65
CA LYS A 2 12.34 9.55 3.78
C LYS A 2 11.13 10.25 4.41
N LYS A 3 10.29 10.91 3.61
CA LYS A 3 9.00 11.42 4.06
C LYS A 3 7.93 10.36 3.83
N VAL A 4 7.42 9.82 4.91
CA VAL A 4 6.39 8.77 4.92
C VAL A 4 5.06 9.39 5.34
N LEU A 5 4.02 9.23 4.52
CA LEU A 5 2.65 9.56 4.92
C LEU A 5 2.01 8.34 5.57
N LEU A 6 1.23 8.56 6.60
CA LEU A 6 0.35 7.56 7.21
C LEU A 6 -1.07 8.12 7.24
N ALA A 7 -1.95 7.51 6.43
CA ALA A 7 -3.33 7.95 6.34
C ALA A 7 -4.20 7.21 7.36
N PHE A 8 -5.00 7.96 8.10
CA PHE A 8 -6.00 7.49 9.06
C PHE A 8 -7.40 7.85 8.58
N ASP A 9 -8.36 6.99 8.84
CA ASP A 9 -9.76 7.28 8.59
C ASP A 9 -10.43 7.76 9.90
N GLY A 10 -10.55 9.06 10.05
CA GLY A 10 -11.32 9.69 11.12
C GLY A 10 -11.13 9.09 12.51
N ASP A 11 -11.92 8.10 12.86
CA ASP A 11 -12.00 7.51 14.19
C ASP A 11 -11.22 6.20 14.37
N SER A 12 -10.61 5.66 13.31
CA SER A 12 -9.84 4.42 13.41
C SER A 12 -8.35 4.68 13.35
N PHE A 13 -7.63 4.23 14.38
CA PHE A 13 -6.17 4.25 14.39
C PHE A 13 -5.64 2.91 13.87
N SER A 14 -4.90 2.91 12.76
CA SER A 14 -4.26 1.71 12.26
C SER A 14 -2.96 1.41 13.01
N GLU A 15 -3.04 0.49 13.96
CA GLU A 15 -1.88 0.04 14.75
C GLU A 15 -0.84 -0.62 13.86
N GLY A 16 -1.28 -1.51 12.97
CA GLY A 16 -0.37 -2.23 12.08
C GLY A 16 0.43 -1.29 11.18
N ALA A 17 -0.22 -0.30 10.58
CA ALA A 17 0.48 0.66 9.73
C ALA A 17 1.44 1.55 10.54
N PHE A 18 1.08 1.93 11.77
CA PHE A 18 1.97 2.66 12.67
C PHE A 18 3.18 1.81 13.10
N GLU A 19 2.96 0.55 13.50
CA GLU A 19 4.05 -0.38 13.85
C GLU A 19 5.01 -0.62 12.68
N PHE A 20 4.49 -0.65 11.45
CA PHE A 20 5.33 -0.73 10.26
C PHE A 20 6.21 0.51 10.12
N ALA A 21 5.66 1.70 10.30
CA ALA A 21 6.42 2.95 10.30
C ALA A 21 7.50 2.98 11.41
N CYS A 22 7.18 2.50 12.61
CA CYS A 22 8.17 2.33 13.70
C CYS A 22 9.32 1.41 13.28
N SER A 23 8.99 0.30 12.62
CA SER A 23 9.98 -0.67 12.15
C SER A 23 10.87 -0.11 11.03
N LEU A 24 10.30 0.70 10.14
CA LEU A 24 11.08 1.45 9.14
C LEU A 24 12.02 2.45 9.81
N ASN A 25 11.51 3.25 10.76
CA ASN A 25 12.31 4.26 11.47
C ASN A 25 13.51 3.67 12.21
N LYS A 26 13.38 2.44 12.76
CA LYS A 26 14.49 1.71 13.40
C LYS A 26 15.59 1.32 12.42
N LYS A 27 15.27 1.14 11.15
CA LYS A 27 16.24 0.78 10.09
C LYS A 27 16.88 2.02 9.46
N ASP A 28 16.06 3.00 9.13
CA ASP A 28 16.49 4.28 8.55
C ASP A 28 15.50 5.35 9.00
N GLN A 29 16.01 6.45 9.59
CA GLN A 29 15.17 7.52 10.11
C GLN A 29 14.22 8.08 9.07
N ILE A 30 12.95 8.27 9.46
CA ILE A 30 11.88 8.80 8.62
C ILE A 30 11.30 10.09 9.20
N LEU A 31 10.73 10.92 8.34
CA LEU A 31 9.74 11.92 8.72
C LEU A 31 8.35 11.31 8.51
N LEU A 32 7.66 11.02 9.60
CA LEU A 32 6.32 10.45 9.55
C LEU A 32 5.27 11.58 9.60
N THR A 33 4.44 11.68 8.56
CA THR A 33 3.36 12.66 8.52
C THR A 33 2.02 11.93 8.64
N GLY A 34 1.32 12.12 9.74
CA GLY A 34 -0.05 11.65 9.93
C GLY A 34 -1.04 12.52 9.14
N VAL A 35 -1.85 11.89 8.29
CA VAL A 35 -2.92 12.54 7.52
C VAL A 35 -4.24 11.99 8.03
N PHE A 36 -4.99 12.84 8.73
CA PHE A 36 -6.27 12.46 9.34
C PHE A 36 -7.41 12.89 8.42
N ILE A 37 -8.18 11.91 7.98
CA ILE A 37 -9.26 12.05 6.99
C ILE A 37 -10.58 11.85 7.72
N SER A 38 -11.43 12.87 7.77
CA SER A 38 -12.68 12.78 8.52
C SER A 38 -13.70 11.82 7.88
N ARG A 39 -14.54 11.18 8.70
CA ARG A 39 -15.64 10.30 8.25
C ARG A 39 -16.64 10.97 7.32
N VAL A 40 -16.84 12.26 7.48
CA VAL A 40 -17.77 13.04 6.65
C VAL A 40 -17.29 13.07 5.22
N ASP A 41 -15.99 13.16 5.01
CA ASP A 41 -15.39 13.13 3.68
C ASP A 41 -15.54 11.78 2.99
N ALA A 42 -15.44 10.67 3.72
CA ALA A 42 -15.67 9.34 3.17
C ALA A 42 -17.13 9.13 2.69
N LYS A 43 -18.12 9.64 3.42
CA LYS A 43 -19.54 9.62 3.02
C LYS A 43 -19.84 10.57 1.85
N ASN A 44 -19.23 11.75 1.84
CA ASN A 44 -19.36 12.73 0.76
C ASN A 44 -18.73 12.23 -0.55
N LEU A 45 -17.66 11.48 -0.49
CA LEU A 45 -17.04 10.84 -1.64
C LEU A 45 -17.97 9.84 -2.33
N TRP A 46 -18.74 9.08 -1.57
CA TRP A 46 -19.74 8.18 -2.15
C TRP A 46 -20.83 8.96 -2.90
N ALA A 47 -21.31 10.08 -2.32
CA ALA A 47 -22.28 10.96 -2.96
C ALA A 47 -21.74 11.55 -4.29
N TYR A 48 -20.46 11.89 -4.36
CA TYR A 48 -19.79 12.37 -5.57
C TYR A 48 -19.74 11.30 -6.66
N SER A 49 -19.42 10.05 -6.30
CA SER A 49 -19.32 8.95 -7.26
C SER A 49 -20.66 8.62 -7.94
N VAL A 50 -21.76 8.93 -7.30
CA VAL A 50 -23.14 8.74 -7.83
C VAL A 50 -23.78 10.04 -8.35
N GLY A 51 -23.02 11.14 -8.46
CA GLY A 51 -23.50 12.39 -9.06
C GLY A 51 -24.44 13.19 -8.17
N VAL A 52 -24.51 12.91 -6.88
CA VAL A 52 -25.29 13.69 -5.91
C VAL A 52 -24.41 14.85 -5.41
N PRO A 53 -24.93 16.10 -5.38
CA PRO A 53 -24.16 17.21 -4.80
C PRO A 53 -23.81 16.89 -3.34
N PRO A 54 -22.58 17.19 -2.89
CA PRO A 54 -22.19 16.96 -1.50
C PRO A 54 -23.12 17.76 -0.60
N ALA A 55 -23.88 17.07 0.22
CA ALA A 55 -24.53 17.72 1.34
C ALA A 55 -23.40 18.09 2.32
N VAL A 56 -23.33 19.36 2.73
CA VAL A 56 -22.46 19.74 3.84
C VAL A 56 -23.05 19.09 5.09
N VAL A 57 -22.58 17.89 5.40
CA VAL A 57 -22.95 17.21 6.64
C VAL A 57 -22.11 17.84 7.75
N PRO A 58 -22.70 18.46 8.76
CA PRO A 58 -21.93 18.95 9.89
C PRO A 58 -21.17 17.79 10.54
N LEU A 59 -19.90 18.03 10.87
CA LEU A 59 -19.14 17.12 11.74
C LEU A 59 -19.90 17.00 13.07
N LEU A 60 -20.12 15.78 13.51
CA LEU A 60 -20.65 15.53 14.84
C LEU A 60 -19.54 15.85 15.85
N GLU A 61 -19.90 16.36 17.02
CA GLU A 61 -18.92 16.64 18.10
C GLU A 61 -18.11 15.38 18.45
N GLU A 62 -18.75 14.21 18.44
CA GLU A 62 -18.11 12.90 18.67
C GLU A 62 -17.03 12.56 17.61
N ASP A 63 -17.24 12.92 16.33
CA ASP A 63 -16.25 12.69 15.27
C ASP A 63 -15.00 13.60 15.45
N ILE A 64 -15.21 14.82 15.95
CA ILE A 64 -14.12 15.77 16.23
C ILE A 64 -13.29 15.33 17.44
N GLU A 65 -13.96 14.84 18.50
CA GLU A 65 -13.29 14.32 19.69
C GLU A 65 -12.44 13.09 19.33
N ALA A 66 -13.00 12.11 18.63
CA ALA A 66 -12.30 10.91 18.21
C ALA A 66 -11.07 11.20 17.32
N GLU A 67 -11.19 12.17 16.39
CA GLU A 67 -10.05 12.61 15.58
C GLU A 67 -8.97 13.26 16.45
N SER A 68 -9.36 14.11 17.41
CA SER A 68 -8.41 14.77 18.30
C SER A 68 -7.66 13.76 19.19
N GLU A 69 -8.35 12.76 19.73
CA GLU A 69 -7.75 11.67 20.50
C GLU A 69 -6.75 10.86 19.66
N ASN A 70 -7.09 10.55 18.41
CA ASN A 70 -6.20 9.84 17.50
C ASN A 70 -4.96 10.67 17.12
N ILE A 71 -5.08 11.99 17.01
CA ILE A 71 -3.93 12.88 16.77
C ILE A 71 -3.00 12.90 17.99
N GLU A 72 -3.53 13.10 19.21
CA GLU A 72 -2.72 13.06 20.43
C GLU A 72 -2.01 11.72 20.57
N ARG A 73 -2.72 10.63 20.36
CA ARG A 73 -2.17 9.29 20.37
C ARG A 73 -1.02 9.11 19.38
N PHE A 74 -1.20 9.61 18.13
CA PHE A 74 -0.17 9.56 17.10
C PHE A 74 1.09 10.30 17.52
N GLU A 75 0.95 11.52 18.04
CA GLU A 75 2.08 12.34 18.49
C GLU A 75 2.80 11.71 19.69
N ASP A 76 2.06 11.18 20.66
CA ASP A 76 2.61 10.48 21.83
C ASP A 76 3.38 9.23 21.41
N LEU A 77 2.81 8.42 20.52
CA LEU A 77 3.46 7.21 20.02
C LEU A 77 4.71 7.53 19.20
N CYS A 78 4.70 8.61 18.40
CA CYS A 78 5.88 9.09 17.70
C CYS A 78 6.99 9.50 18.68
N ASN A 79 6.65 10.25 19.73
CA ASN A 79 7.59 10.65 20.76
C ASN A 79 8.19 9.44 21.49
N LEU A 80 7.37 8.47 21.87
CA LEU A 80 7.81 7.24 22.55
C LEU A 80 8.77 6.40 21.68
N ASN A 81 8.57 6.42 20.37
CA ASN A 81 9.39 5.66 19.42
C ASN A 81 10.53 6.49 18.78
N ASN A 82 10.77 7.72 19.24
CA ASN A 82 11.76 8.65 18.67
C ASN A 82 11.60 8.85 17.16
N ILE A 83 10.36 9.01 16.69
CA ILE A 83 10.03 9.29 15.29
C ILE A 83 9.79 10.79 15.14
N THR A 84 10.48 11.42 14.20
CA THR A 84 10.16 12.80 13.83
C THR A 84 8.82 12.80 13.09
N CYS A 85 7.81 13.46 13.65
CA CYS A 85 6.47 13.47 13.07
C CYS A 85 5.93 14.86 12.75
N LYS A 86 4.90 14.90 11.91
CA LYS A 86 4.03 16.03 11.64
C LYS A 86 2.60 15.54 11.52
N VAL A 87 1.65 16.41 11.82
CA VAL A 87 0.22 16.17 11.63
C VAL A 87 -0.31 17.12 10.57
N HIS A 88 -0.97 16.56 9.56
CA HIS A 88 -1.75 17.33 8.60
C HIS A 88 -3.22 16.96 8.77
N LYS A 89 -4.04 17.96 9.02
CA LYS A 89 -5.48 17.82 9.12
C LYS A 89 -6.13 18.88 8.24
N ASP A 90 -7.08 18.45 7.44
CA ASP A 90 -7.85 19.35 6.60
C ASP A 90 -9.32 19.30 7.03
N TYR A 91 -9.81 20.39 7.57
CA TYR A 91 -11.20 20.49 8.05
C TYR A 91 -12.19 20.88 6.95
N TYR A 92 -11.71 21.26 5.76
CA TYR A 92 -12.55 21.88 4.72
C TYR A 92 -12.36 21.28 3.32
N GLY A 93 -11.47 20.31 3.16
CA GLY A 93 -11.14 19.73 1.87
C GLY A 93 -11.87 18.42 1.55
N PHE A 94 -11.75 18.00 0.31
CA PHE A 94 -12.17 16.66 -0.11
C PHE A 94 -11.02 15.69 0.15
N ALA A 95 -11.25 14.66 0.93
CA ALA A 95 -10.20 13.73 1.39
C ALA A 95 -9.32 13.16 0.27
N ILE A 96 -9.86 12.72 -0.86
CA ILE A 96 -9.06 12.15 -1.95
C ILE A 96 -8.21 13.19 -2.68
N PRO A 97 -8.75 14.34 -3.12
CA PRO A 97 -7.93 15.40 -3.71
C PRO A 97 -6.81 15.87 -2.78
N GLU A 98 -7.08 15.95 -1.49
CA GLU A 98 -6.08 16.36 -0.50
C GLU A 98 -5.02 15.29 -0.30
N LEU A 99 -5.42 14.04 -0.10
CA LEU A 99 -4.48 12.91 -0.02
C LEU A 99 -3.62 12.83 -1.29
N LYS A 100 -4.23 13.00 -2.48
CA LYS A 100 -3.49 13.07 -3.73
C LYS A 100 -2.48 14.21 -3.74
N ARG A 101 -2.83 15.38 -3.20
CA ARG A 101 -1.91 16.53 -3.08
C ARG A 101 -0.75 16.18 -2.16
N GLU A 102 -1.01 15.59 -1.00
CA GLU A 102 0.01 15.19 -0.03
C GLU A 102 1.00 14.18 -0.62
N THR A 103 0.51 13.20 -1.39
CA THR A 103 1.36 12.16 -2.00
C THR A 103 2.36 12.71 -3.01
N LYS A 104 2.13 13.90 -3.62
CA LYS A 104 3.11 14.56 -4.49
C LYS A 104 4.38 14.97 -3.75
N PHE A 105 4.30 15.17 -2.46
CA PHE A 105 5.38 15.67 -1.61
C PHE A 105 5.85 14.62 -0.61
N ALA A 106 5.61 13.34 -0.89
CA ALA A 106 6.00 12.22 -0.07
C ALA A 106 6.72 11.15 -0.89
N ASP A 107 7.53 10.35 -0.22
CA ASP A 107 8.23 9.23 -0.85
C ASP A 107 7.38 7.96 -0.87
N VAL A 108 6.51 7.79 0.12
CA VAL A 108 5.60 6.64 0.23
C VAL A 108 4.39 6.97 1.10
N LEU A 109 3.25 6.36 0.78
CA LEU A 109 2.01 6.39 1.55
C LEU A 109 1.78 5.04 2.23
N LEU A 110 1.59 5.03 3.54
CA LEU A 110 1.14 3.88 4.33
C LEU A 110 -0.37 3.96 4.57
N ILE A 111 -1.07 2.85 4.39
CA ILE A 111 -2.51 2.72 4.63
C ILE A 111 -2.75 1.39 5.35
N GLY A 112 -3.53 1.42 6.43
CA GLY A 112 -4.04 0.20 7.06
C GLY A 112 -5.02 -0.53 6.14
N SER A 113 -4.81 -1.83 5.89
CA SER A 113 -5.65 -2.54 4.93
C SER A 113 -7.05 -2.81 5.45
N GLU A 114 -7.24 -3.06 6.74
CA GLU A 114 -8.55 -3.31 7.36
C GLU A 114 -9.36 -2.04 7.56
N THR A 115 -8.71 -0.97 7.98
CA THR A 115 -9.35 0.30 8.35
C THR A 115 -10.24 0.81 7.22
N PHE A 116 -9.74 0.77 5.99
CA PHE A 116 -10.48 1.21 4.82
C PHE A 116 -11.51 0.20 4.28
N TYR A 117 -11.43 -1.09 4.69
CA TYR A 117 -12.40 -2.11 4.30
C TYR A 117 -13.64 -2.13 5.18
N ASN A 118 -13.47 -1.95 6.49
CA ASN A 118 -14.54 -2.14 7.47
C ASN A 118 -15.65 -1.07 7.41
N ASN A 119 -15.35 0.11 6.90
CA ASN A 119 -16.27 1.25 7.01
C ASN A 119 -17.38 1.31 5.95
N LEU A 120 -17.35 0.55 4.88
CA LEU A 120 -18.33 0.66 3.79
C LEU A 120 -19.01 -0.63 3.34
N GLY A 121 -18.66 -1.80 3.86
CA GLY A 121 -19.43 -3.06 3.70
C GLY A 121 -19.55 -3.68 2.30
N LEU A 122 -18.88 -3.16 1.27
CA LEU A 122 -19.12 -3.47 -0.15
C LEU A 122 -17.90 -3.98 -0.94
N GLY A 123 -16.91 -4.52 -0.29
CA GLY A 123 -15.71 -5.04 -1.00
C GLY A 123 -14.54 -4.07 -0.96
N ILE A 124 -13.63 -4.11 -1.96
CA ILE A 124 -12.58 -3.08 -2.06
C ILE A 124 -13.29 -1.75 -2.22
N ASN A 125 -13.13 -0.92 -1.24
CA ASN A 125 -13.74 0.36 -1.18
C ASN A 125 -13.28 1.20 -2.38
N ASP A 126 -14.21 1.84 -3.08
CA ASP A 126 -13.90 2.80 -4.13
C ASP A 126 -12.94 3.90 -3.64
N TYR A 127 -12.97 4.22 -2.35
CA TYR A 127 -12.04 5.13 -1.71
C TYR A 127 -10.59 4.60 -1.76
N MET A 128 -10.34 3.35 -1.32
CA MET A 128 -9.00 2.76 -1.39
C MET A 128 -8.53 2.66 -2.84
N MET A 129 -9.41 2.25 -3.75
CA MET A 129 -9.09 2.22 -5.18
C MET A 129 -8.74 3.61 -5.71
N ASN A 130 -9.49 4.64 -5.34
CA ASN A 130 -9.21 6.01 -5.73
C ASN A 130 -7.93 6.54 -5.08
N ALA A 131 -7.67 6.21 -3.80
CA ALA A 131 -6.41 6.55 -3.14
C ALA A 131 -5.21 5.90 -3.83
N LEU A 132 -5.31 4.60 -4.17
CA LEU A 132 -4.27 3.88 -4.90
C LEU A 132 -4.05 4.45 -6.30
N HIS A 133 -5.14 4.72 -7.06
CA HIS A 133 -5.05 5.31 -8.40
C HIS A 133 -4.62 6.78 -8.41
N GLY A 134 -4.98 7.50 -7.36
CA GLY A 134 -4.69 8.92 -7.25
C GLY A 134 -3.34 9.25 -6.64
N ALA A 135 -2.69 8.30 -5.97
CA ALA A 135 -1.40 8.53 -5.33
C ALA A 135 -0.30 8.83 -6.37
N GLU A 136 0.48 9.86 -6.10
CA GLU A 136 1.63 10.26 -6.93
C GLU A 136 2.95 9.66 -6.40
N CYS A 137 2.89 8.90 -5.29
CA CYS A 137 3.99 8.11 -4.74
C CYS A 137 3.54 6.65 -4.57
N PRO A 138 4.48 5.70 -4.39
CA PRO A 138 4.15 4.33 -4.04
C PRO A 138 3.30 4.22 -2.77
N VAL A 139 2.48 3.18 -2.70
CA VAL A 139 1.61 2.90 -1.56
C VAL A 139 1.97 1.56 -0.92
N LEU A 140 2.02 1.53 0.40
CA LEU A 140 2.13 0.33 1.21
C LEU A 140 0.79 0.09 1.93
N LEU A 141 0.16 -1.04 1.63
CA LEU A 141 -1.01 -1.54 2.36
C LEU A 141 -0.53 -2.47 3.46
N ILE A 142 -0.86 -2.17 4.70
CA ILE A 142 -0.37 -2.87 5.88
C ILE A 142 -1.54 -3.50 6.63
N PRO A 143 -1.54 -4.83 6.86
CA PRO A 143 -2.50 -5.49 7.75
C PRO A 143 -2.36 -5.01 9.21
N GLU A 144 -3.45 -5.02 9.97
CA GLU A 144 -3.40 -4.72 11.41
C GLU A 144 -2.56 -5.74 12.19
N SER A 145 -2.54 -6.98 11.72
CA SER A 145 -1.71 -8.04 12.31
C SER A 145 -0.73 -8.58 11.28
N PHE A 146 0.54 -8.32 11.48
CA PHE A 146 1.62 -8.81 10.60
C PHE A 146 2.90 -9.07 11.41
N ILE A 147 3.81 -9.82 10.80
CA ILE A 147 5.22 -9.89 11.24
C ILE A 147 6.03 -9.05 10.25
N PHE A 148 6.90 -8.18 10.76
CA PHE A 148 7.71 -7.32 9.90
C PHE A 148 8.48 -8.16 8.88
N PRO A 149 8.41 -7.82 7.58
CA PRO A 149 8.86 -8.67 6.50
C PRO A 149 10.34 -9.04 6.58
N GLN A 150 10.61 -10.33 6.45
CA GLN A 150 11.96 -10.90 6.38
C GLN A 150 12.25 -11.50 4.99
N ARG A 151 11.32 -11.38 4.06
CA ARG A 151 11.39 -11.84 2.67
C ARG A 151 10.72 -10.85 1.75
N ASN A 152 11.15 -10.82 0.51
CA ASN A 152 10.49 -10.03 -0.55
C ASN A 152 9.95 -10.96 -1.62
N ILE A 153 8.79 -10.63 -2.15
CA ILE A 153 8.15 -11.30 -3.30
C ILE A 153 7.95 -10.25 -4.38
N LEU A 154 8.69 -10.36 -5.47
CA LEU A 154 8.55 -9.50 -6.64
C LEU A 154 7.56 -10.16 -7.60
N ALA A 155 6.33 -9.65 -7.68
CA ALA A 155 5.36 -10.11 -8.66
C ALA A 155 5.69 -9.48 -10.02
N TYR A 156 6.13 -10.31 -10.96
CA TYR A 156 6.53 -9.90 -12.29
C TYR A 156 5.59 -10.49 -13.34
N ASP A 157 5.06 -9.64 -14.22
CA ASP A 157 4.15 -9.99 -15.31
C ASP A 157 4.64 -9.51 -16.68
N GLY A 158 5.89 -9.06 -16.77
CA GLY A 158 6.46 -8.47 -17.97
C GLY A 158 6.01 -7.04 -18.27
N SER A 159 5.17 -6.45 -17.44
CA SER A 159 4.70 -5.07 -17.65
C SER A 159 5.70 -4.02 -17.17
N ASP A 160 5.65 -2.83 -17.79
CA ASP A 160 6.40 -1.65 -17.35
C ASP A 160 6.11 -1.31 -15.87
N SER A 161 4.88 -1.57 -15.42
CA SER A 161 4.48 -1.31 -14.03
C SER A 161 5.16 -2.25 -13.04
N SER A 162 5.32 -3.53 -13.38
CA SER A 162 6.05 -4.47 -12.50
C SER A 162 7.53 -4.12 -12.41
N ILE A 163 8.16 -3.74 -13.53
CA ILE A 163 9.54 -3.24 -13.55
C ILE A 163 9.68 -1.96 -12.73
N TYR A 164 8.73 -1.04 -12.89
CA TYR A 164 8.71 0.22 -12.14
C TYR A 164 8.61 -0.02 -10.63
N ALA A 165 7.72 -0.93 -10.19
CA ALA A 165 7.57 -1.26 -8.78
C ALA A 165 8.84 -1.88 -8.18
N ILE A 166 9.51 -2.78 -8.89
CA ILE A 166 10.80 -3.37 -8.47
C ILE A 166 11.83 -2.26 -8.25
N LYS A 167 11.97 -1.34 -9.20
CA LYS A 167 12.89 -0.20 -9.11
C LYS A 167 12.54 0.73 -7.96
N GLN A 168 11.27 1.15 -7.85
CA GLN A 168 10.84 2.06 -6.78
C GLN A 168 11.06 1.45 -5.41
N PHE A 169 10.74 0.18 -5.23
CA PHE A 169 10.98 -0.51 -3.98
C PHE A 169 12.47 -0.53 -3.62
N SER A 170 13.32 -0.90 -4.55
CA SER A 170 14.76 -1.00 -4.30
C SER A 170 15.41 0.36 -3.97
N TYR A 171 14.90 1.44 -4.54
CA TYR A 171 15.39 2.79 -4.26
C TYR A 171 14.87 3.34 -2.92
N LEU A 172 13.61 3.02 -2.60
CA LEU A 172 12.99 3.52 -1.37
C LEU A 172 13.40 2.71 -0.13
N PHE A 173 13.60 1.41 -0.27
CA PHE A 173 13.87 0.51 0.83
C PHE A 173 15.11 -0.37 0.60
N PRO A 174 16.29 0.24 0.36
CA PRO A 174 17.52 -0.52 0.14
C PRO A 174 17.84 -1.43 1.33
N GLU A 175 17.44 -1.04 2.55
CA GLU A 175 17.59 -1.80 3.78
C GLU A 175 16.77 -3.09 3.83
N LEU A 176 15.74 -3.23 2.99
CA LEU A 176 14.94 -4.44 2.83
C LEU A 176 15.40 -5.31 1.65
N CYS A 177 16.23 -4.77 0.77
CA CYS A 177 16.70 -5.52 -0.39
C CYS A 177 17.66 -6.68 -0.02
N ASP A 178 18.29 -6.62 1.15
CA ASP A 178 19.11 -7.72 1.68
C ASP A 178 18.32 -8.95 2.14
N ASN A 179 17.01 -8.84 2.23
CA ASN A 179 16.15 -9.98 2.55
C ASN A 179 16.20 -11.03 1.41
N PRO A 180 16.02 -12.33 1.71
CA PRO A 180 15.73 -13.33 0.71
C PRO A 180 14.60 -12.88 -0.20
N THR A 181 14.84 -12.83 -1.51
CA THR A 181 13.91 -12.27 -2.49
C THR A 181 13.58 -13.32 -3.55
N VAL A 182 12.31 -13.48 -3.88
CA VAL A 182 11.85 -14.30 -4.98
C VAL A 182 11.12 -13.46 -6.00
N LEU A 183 11.55 -13.50 -7.27
CA LEU A 183 10.82 -12.98 -8.40
C LEU A 183 9.92 -14.10 -8.92
N VAL A 184 8.61 -13.85 -8.91
CA VAL A 184 7.60 -14.83 -9.30
C VAL A 184 6.95 -14.40 -10.60
N TYR A 185 6.98 -15.29 -11.58
CA TYR A 185 6.28 -15.20 -12.85
C TYR A 185 5.27 -16.33 -12.98
N CYS A 186 4.05 -16.03 -13.36
CA CYS A 186 3.01 -17.02 -13.62
C CYS A 186 2.87 -17.21 -15.12
N GLU A 187 3.03 -18.44 -15.59
CA GLU A 187 2.99 -18.79 -17.00
C GLU A 187 1.74 -19.56 -17.39
N GLU A 188 1.19 -19.23 -18.56
CA GLU A 188 0.28 -20.09 -19.28
C GLU A 188 1.11 -20.91 -20.28
N GLU A 189 1.05 -22.26 -20.25
CA GLU A 189 1.58 -23.15 -21.28
C GLU A 189 3.10 -23.03 -21.64
N ASN A 190 4.00 -23.10 -20.66
CA ASN A 190 5.47 -23.10 -20.88
C ASN A 190 6.05 -21.83 -21.54
N GLU A 191 5.43 -20.70 -21.35
CA GLU A 191 5.97 -19.40 -21.80
C GLU A 191 7.30 -19.09 -21.11
N GLU A 192 8.21 -18.45 -21.82
CA GLU A 192 9.41 -17.89 -21.22
C GLU A 192 9.09 -16.62 -20.44
N ILE A 193 9.87 -16.34 -19.41
CA ILE A 193 9.76 -15.07 -18.68
C ILE A 193 10.05 -13.93 -19.65
N PRO A 194 9.11 -12.98 -19.85
CA PRO A 194 9.34 -11.82 -20.71
C PRO A 194 10.58 -11.05 -20.27
N GLU A 195 11.43 -10.68 -21.21
CA GLU A 195 12.65 -9.90 -20.97
C GLU A 195 13.52 -10.45 -19.82
N ASN A 196 13.59 -11.77 -19.70
CA ASN A 196 14.22 -12.48 -18.58
C ASN A 196 15.65 -12.00 -18.27
N GLU A 197 16.49 -11.80 -19.30
CA GLU A 197 17.87 -11.34 -19.08
C GLU A 197 17.90 -9.94 -18.46
N TYR A 198 17.06 -9.01 -18.94
CA TYR A 198 17.00 -7.63 -18.45
C TYR A 198 16.43 -7.53 -17.03
N VAL A 199 15.35 -8.26 -16.75
CA VAL A 199 14.76 -8.23 -15.40
C VAL A 199 15.67 -8.92 -14.39
N TYR A 200 16.39 -9.98 -14.79
CA TYR A 200 17.38 -10.63 -13.94
C TYR A 200 18.56 -9.70 -13.65
N GLU A 201 19.11 -9.05 -14.68
CA GLU A 201 20.19 -8.07 -14.53
C GLU A 201 19.79 -6.96 -13.57
N LEU A 202 18.62 -6.33 -13.80
CA LEU A 202 18.09 -5.30 -12.93
C LEU A 202 17.91 -5.78 -11.49
N ALA A 203 17.20 -6.88 -11.30
CA ALA A 203 16.84 -7.34 -9.96
C ALA A 203 18.07 -7.85 -9.19
N SER A 204 19.02 -8.52 -9.84
CA SER A 204 20.23 -9.03 -9.19
C SER A 204 21.16 -7.93 -8.67
N GLN A 205 21.12 -6.73 -9.26
CA GLN A 205 21.90 -5.59 -8.77
C GLN A 205 21.35 -5.06 -7.43
N HIS A 206 20.07 -5.21 -7.18
CA HIS A 206 19.43 -4.67 -5.98
C HIS A 206 19.17 -5.75 -4.91
N PHE A 207 18.95 -7.00 -5.31
CA PHE A 207 18.57 -8.09 -4.42
C PHE A 207 19.63 -9.19 -4.43
N PRO A 208 20.63 -9.13 -3.55
CA PRO A 208 21.76 -10.07 -3.56
C PRO A 208 21.35 -11.53 -3.29
N LYS A 209 20.17 -11.76 -2.71
CA LYS A 209 19.62 -13.10 -2.43
C LYS A 209 18.41 -13.41 -3.31
N LEU A 210 18.46 -12.98 -4.59
CA LEU A 210 17.41 -13.21 -5.56
C LEU A 210 17.30 -14.67 -5.99
N LYS A 211 16.06 -15.17 -6.07
CA LYS A 211 15.69 -16.39 -6.77
C LYS A 211 14.58 -16.10 -7.76
N ILE A 212 14.54 -16.80 -8.88
CA ILE A 212 13.43 -16.73 -9.84
C ILE A 212 12.60 -17.99 -9.70
N MET A 213 11.28 -17.83 -9.73
CA MET A 213 10.30 -18.91 -9.65
C MET A 213 9.26 -18.72 -10.74
N LYS A 214 9.00 -19.80 -11.48
CA LYS A 214 7.87 -19.90 -12.41
C LYS A 214 6.77 -20.72 -11.76
N LEU A 215 5.54 -20.23 -11.84
CA LEU A 215 4.35 -20.94 -11.42
C LEU A 215 3.53 -21.28 -12.66
N GLY A 216 3.40 -22.59 -12.96
CA GLY A 216 2.64 -23.08 -14.11
C GLY A 216 1.15 -23.23 -13.81
N GLY A 217 0.34 -23.24 -14.87
CA GLY A 217 -1.12 -23.38 -14.81
C GLY A 217 -1.86 -22.04 -14.91
N ASP A 218 -3.13 -22.01 -14.46
CA ASP A 218 -3.88 -20.75 -14.45
C ASP A 218 -3.18 -19.73 -13.56
N PRO A 219 -2.71 -18.60 -14.12
CA PRO A 219 -1.87 -17.64 -13.40
C PRO A 219 -2.52 -17.11 -12.12
N LYS A 220 -3.84 -16.88 -12.17
CA LYS A 220 -4.58 -16.33 -11.04
C LYS A 220 -4.68 -17.35 -9.90
N TRP A 221 -5.03 -18.58 -10.24
CA TRP A 221 -5.17 -19.64 -9.24
C TRP A 221 -3.82 -20.05 -8.65
N SER A 222 -2.83 -20.24 -9.50
CA SER A 222 -1.48 -20.68 -9.10
C SER A 222 -0.82 -19.66 -8.19
N PHE A 223 -0.89 -18.39 -8.55
CA PHE A 223 -0.32 -17.34 -7.69
C PHE A 223 -1.07 -17.19 -6.38
N ARG A 224 -2.42 -17.20 -6.42
CA ARG A 224 -3.24 -17.11 -5.20
C ARG A 224 -2.97 -18.27 -4.24
N SER A 225 -2.89 -19.50 -4.76
CA SER A 225 -2.58 -20.67 -3.95
C SER A 225 -1.19 -20.55 -3.31
N TRP A 226 -0.21 -20.18 -4.12
CA TRP A 226 1.18 -20.05 -3.66
C TRP A 226 1.39 -18.93 -2.66
N ILE A 227 0.80 -17.74 -2.91
CA ILE A 227 0.96 -16.58 -2.02
C ILE A 227 0.28 -16.81 -0.67
N GLY A 228 -0.82 -17.57 -0.65
CA GLY A 228 -1.54 -17.94 0.57
C GLY A 228 -0.71 -18.78 1.55
N GLU A 229 0.35 -19.43 1.07
CA GLU A 229 1.29 -20.21 1.90
C GLU A 229 2.46 -19.36 2.41
N GLN A 230 2.62 -18.14 1.89
CA GLN A 230 3.75 -17.29 2.27
C GLN A 230 3.47 -16.60 3.60
N GLN A 231 4.53 -16.48 4.40
CA GLN A 231 4.50 -15.79 5.69
C GLN A 231 5.72 -14.87 5.81
N ASN A 232 5.58 -13.82 6.62
CA ASN A 232 6.66 -12.86 6.91
C ASN A 232 7.29 -12.26 5.64
N ALA A 233 6.47 -12.05 4.61
CA ALA A 233 6.90 -11.55 3.32
C ALA A 233 6.26 -10.18 3.03
N LEU A 234 6.94 -9.38 2.23
CA LEU A 234 6.43 -8.18 1.61
C LEU A 234 6.20 -8.47 0.13
N LEU A 235 4.98 -8.29 -0.35
CA LEU A 235 4.67 -8.39 -1.76
C LEU A 235 4.94 -7.05 -2.45
N ILE A 236 5.74 -7.07 -3.51
CA ILE A 236 6.02 -5.93 -4.38
C ILE A 236 5.31 -6.17 -5.71
N SER A 237 4.40 -5.29 -6.07
CA SER A 237 3.58 -5.41 -7.27
C SER A 237 3.49 -4.10 -8.03
N GLY A 238 3.52 -4.18 -9.35
CA GLY A 238 3.11 -3.09 -10.22
C GLY A 238 1.61 -2.86 -10.09
N ALA A 239 1.19 -1.60 -10.02
CA ALA A 239 -0.23 -1.29 -10.05
C ALA A 239 -0.72 -1.34 -11.49
N PHE A 240 -1.77 -2.10 -11.73
CA PHE A 240 -2.77 -1.87 -12.76
C PHE A 240 -2.23 -1.55 -14.19
N GLY A 241 -1.23 -2.31 -14.67
CA GLY A 241 -0.77 -2.20 -16.05
C GLY A 241 -1.90 -2.47 -17.07
N ARG A 242 -1.67 -2.13 -18.33
CA ARG A 242 -2.64 -2.29 -19.43
C ARG A 242 -2.66 -3.69 -20.05
N SER A 243 -1.82 -4.62 -19.57
CA SER A 243 -1.75 -5.99 -20.09
C SER A 243 -3.00 -6.81 -19.72
N PRO A 244 -3.38 -7.83 -20.49
CA PRO A 244 -4.46 -8.76 -20.12
C PRO A 244 -4.23 -9.41 -18.76
N LEU A 245 -2.99 -9.75 -18.41
CA LEU A 245 -2.58 -10.24 -17.10
C LEU A 245 -2.82 -9.19 -16.01
N SER A 246 -2.49 -7.93 -16.26
CA SER A 246 -2.76 -6.83 -15.33
C SER A 246 -4.24 -6.54 -15.15
N GLN A 247 -5.10 -6.87 -16.13
CA GLN A 247 -6.56 -6.81 -15.97
C GLN A 247 -7.09 -7.96 -15.11
N LEU A 248 -6.42 -9.11 -15.11
CA LEU A 248 -6.66 -10.20 -14.16
C LEU A 248 -6.26 -9.79 -12.74
N PHE A 249 -5.16 -9.06 -12.59
CA PHE A 249 -4.77 -8.42 -11.33
C PHE A 249 -5.79 -7.34 -10.88
N ARG A 250 -6.43 -6.62 -11.83
CA ARG A 250 -7.35 -5.51 -11.54
C ARG A 250 -8.59 -5.86 -10.71
N LYS A 251 -9.18 -7.04 -10.87
CA LYS A 251 -10.48 -7.35 -10.25
C LYS A 251 -10.43 -8.35 -9.11
N SER A 252 -9.33 -9.08 -8.90
CA SER A 252 -9.36 -10.13 -7.89
C SER A 252 -8.07 -10.38 -7.14
N PHE A 253 -6.89 -10.09 -7.70
CA PHE A 253 -5.63 -10.56 -7.14
C PHE A 253 -5.13 -9.72 -5.96
N VAL A 254 -4.77 -8.46 -6.18
CA VAL A 254 -4.41 -7.55 -5.06
C VAL A 254 -5.59 -7.42 -4.10
N SER A 255 -6.80 -7.37 -4.65
CA SER A 255 -8.05 -7.39 -3.91
C SER A 255 -8.18 -8.59 -2.97
N ASP A 256 -7.88 -9.80 -3.45
CA ASP A 256 -8.04 -11.00 -2.63
C ASP A 256 -6.91 -11.09 -1.57
N ILE A 257 -5.66 -10.74 -1.92
CA ILE A 257 -4.54 -10.71 -0.95
C ILE A 257 -4.75 -9.63 0.09
N VAL A 258 -5.17 -8.44 -0.34
CA VAL A 258 -5.47 -7.35 0.60
C VAL A 258 -6.70 -7.69 1.45
N LYS A 259 -7.74 -8.35 0.91
CA LYS A 259 -8.89 -8.83 1.67
C LYS A 259 -8.54 -9.92 2.69
N GLU A 260 -7.58 -10.76 2.37
CA GLU A 260 -7.13 -11.79 3.30
C GLU A 260 -6.23 -11.21 4.40
N HIS A 261 -5.84 -9.93 4.31
CA HIS A 261 -5.07 -9.16 5.32
C HIS A 261 -3.85 -9.93 5.88
N ARG A 262 -3.13 -10.64 5.02
CA ARG A 262 -2.07 -11.55 5.49
C ARG A 262 -0.67 -10.98 5.36
N LEU A 263 -0.43 -10.19 4.32
CA LEU A 263 0.89 -9.68 3.99
C LEU A 263 0.84 -8.18 3.70
N PRO A 264 1.85 -7.43 4.11
CA PRO A 264 2.07 -6.09 3.57
C PRO A 264 2.28 -6.13 2.05
N VAL A 265 1.70 -5.15 1.35
CA VAL A 265 1.77 -5.05 -0.11
C VAL A 265 2.30 -3.68 -0.51
N PHE A 266 3.43 -3.65 -1.21
CA PHE A 266 3.96 -2.45 -1.85
C PHE A 266 3.43 -2.35 -3.28
N ILE A 267 2.83 -1.23 -3.62
CA ILE A 267 2.22 -0.98 -4.92
C ILE A 267 2.82 0.30 -5.49
N ALA A 268 3.35 0.21 -6.71
CA ALA A 268 3.81 1.40 -7.44
C ALA A 268 3.34 1.35 -8.89
N HIS A 269 2.97 2.52 -9.42
CA HIS A 269 2.55 2.69 -10.80
C HIS A 269 3.17 3.95 -11.40
N ARG A 270 3.20 3.99 -12.72
CA ARG A 270 3.74 5.11 -13.50
C ARG A 270 2.61 5.83 -14.24
#